data_b52044e3b039113aee3f4ed7da94c8e8
#
_entry.id   b52044e3b039113aee3f4ed7da94c8e8
#
_cell.length_a   1.000
_cell.length_b   1.000
_cell.length_c   1.000
_cell.angle_alpha   90.00
_cell.angle_beta   90.00
_cell.angle_gamma   90.00
#
_symmetry.space_group_name_H-M   'P 1'
#
loop_
_entity.id
_entity.type
_entity.pdbx_description
1 polymer ?
#
loop_
_entity_poly.entity_id
_entity_poly.type
_entity_poly.pdbx_seq_one_letter_code
_entity_poly.pdbx_strand_id
1 'polypeptide(L)'
;TKPPNDKAFAACSDLSIQNIPILVNYLENAVGVPRMEYINSGVLVMNFKFFREHDFAHRFLELLDKWHFDSFAPDQDYLNAMCSGRIVYLDKSWDVMPQKSGEKLASPNLIHYNLFDKPWCVSGVQYEEYFWDYAERSAYYNDILNHKKSYTEDKIEADRQGLATLIDRADKLVNADITFKKLSEKGVKIKI
;
A
#
# COMPACT_ATOMS: atom_id res chain seq x y z
N THR A 1 6.81 12.53 -14.44
CA THR A 1 6.49 13.98 -14.44
C THR A 1 6.07 14.40 -13.05
N LYS A 2 6.51 15.59 -12.60
CA LYS A 2 6.11 16.14 -11.30
C LYS A 2 4.58 16.32 -11.24
N PRO A 3 3.91 15.94 -10.11
CA PRO A 3 2.48 16.22 -9.95
C PRO A 3 2.16 17.74 -10.11
N PRO A 4 0.96 18.09 -10.58
CA PRO A 4 0.48 19.47 -10.59
C PRO A 4 0.57 20.13 -9.21
N ASN A 5 0.65 21.47 -9.16
CA ASN A 5 0.88 22.18 -7.90
C ASN A 5 -0.25 22.00 -6.86
N ASP A 6 -1.47 21.74 -7.31
CA ASP A 6 -2.65 21.49 -6.48
C ASP A 6 -2.81 20.01 -6.05
N LYS A 7 -1.86 19.15 -6.41
CA LYS A 7 -1.86 17.73 -6.07
C LYS A 7 -0.76 17.38 -5.05
N ALA A 8 -1.10 16.50 -4.12
CA ALA A 8 -0.20 16.05 -3.08
C ALA A 8 0.89 15.12 -3.61
N PHE A 9 0.50 14.14 -4.42
CA PHE A 9 1.41 13.15 -5.01
C PHE A 9 0.77 12.45 -6.22
N ALA A 10 1.59 11.67 -6.93
CA ALA A 10 1.12 10.71 -7.91
C ALA A 10 1.44 9.29 -7.44
N ALA A 11 0.51 8.35 -7.65
CA ALA A 11 0.61 6.94 -7.26
C ALA A 11 -0.30 6.06 -8.11
N CYS A 12 -0.10 4.75 -8.04
CA CYS A 12 -1.02 3.78 -8.61
C CYS A 12 -2.09 3.35 -7.61
N SER A 13 -3.28 3.01 -8.10
CA SER A 13 -4.29 2.33 -7.29
C SER A 13 -3.76 0.98 -6.79
N ASP A 14 -4.09 0.61 -5.57
CA ASP A 14 -3.68 -0.66 -4.98
C ASP A 14 -4.50 -1.83 -5.54
N LEU A 15 -4.01 -2.42 -6.64
CA LEU A 15 -4.69 -3.54 -7.31
C LEU A 15 -4.64 -4.84 -6.50
N SER A 16 -3.75 -4.96 -5.51
CA SER A 16 -3.57 -6.20 -4.73
C SER A 16 -4.76 -6.52 -3.83
N ILE A 17 -5.51 -5.51 -3.43
CA ILE A 17 -6.62 -5.62 -2.46
C ILE A 17 -8.01 -5.43 -3.07
N GLN A 18 -8.11 -4.94 -4.31
CA GLN A 18 -9.39 -4.57 -4.94
C GLN A 18 -10.37 -5.74 -5.17
N ASN A 19 -9.88 -6.97 -5.17
CA ASN A 19 -10.66 -8.17 -5.37
C ASN A 19 -10.95 -8.94 -4.07
N ILE A 20 -10.61 -8.38 -2.91
CA ILE A 20 -10.87 -8.96 -1.60
C ILE A 20 -12.05 -8.21 -0.96
N PRO A 21 -13.27 -8.78 -0.94
CA PRO A 21 -14.48 -8.05 -0.53
C PRO A 21 -14.40 -7.41 0.86
N ILE A 22 -13.77 -8.08 1.82
CA ILE A 22 -13.58 -7.58 3.19
C ILE A 22 -12.71 -6.33 3.18
N LEU A 23 -11.60 -6.34 2.41
CA LEU A 23 -10.72 -5.18 2.30
C LEU A 23 -11.41 -4.03 1.57
N VAL A 24 -12.15 -4.30 0.49
CA VAL A 24 -12.96 -3.29 -0.20
C VAL A 24 -13.94 -2.63 0.76
N ASN A 25 -14.65 -3.43 1.58
CA ASN A 25 -15.54 -2.91 2.60
C ASN A 25 -14.80 -1.99 3.59
N TYR A 26 -13.60 -2.37 4.01
CA TYR A 26 -12.76 -1.55 4.88
C TYR A 26 -12.38 -0.20 4.22
N LEU A 27 -11.90 -0.22 2.97
CA LEU A 27 -11.53 1.00 2.26
C LEU A 27 -12.69 1.99 2.16
N GLU A 28 -13.86 1.50 1.80
CA GLU A 28 -15.03 2.34 1.52
C GLU A 28 -15.76 2.77 2.80
N ASN A 29 -15.71 1.98 3.87
CA ASN A 29 -16.51 2.19 5.08
C ASN A 29 -15.72 2.54 6.34
N ALA A 30 -14.41 2.31 6.38
CA ALA A 30 -13.55 2.79 7.45
C ALA A 30 -12.64 3.93 6.98
N VAL A 31 -11.88 3.75 5.88
CA VAL A 31 -11.02 4.81 5.34
C VAL A 31 -11.86 5.91 4.65
N GLY A 32 -12.95 5.54 3.98
CA GLY A 32 -13.84 6.46 3.28
C GLY A 32 -13.35 6.83 1.88
N VAL A 33 -12.62 5.93 1.22
CA VAL A 33 -12.08 6.11 -0.12
C VAL A 33 -12.59 5.00 -1.04
N PRO A 34 -13.13 5.32 -2.23
CA PRO A 34 -13.53 4.30 -3.21
C PRO A 34 -12.36 3.38 -3.55
N ARG A 35 -12.62 2.09 -3.72
CA ARG A 35 -11.58 1.08 -3.98
C ARG A 35 -10.65 1.42 -5.14
N MET A 36 -11.19 2.04 -6.21
CA MET A 36 -10.40 2.40 -7.39
C MET A 36 -9.51 3.64 -7.16
N GLU A 37 -9.82 4.42 -6.13
CA GLU A 37 -9.10 5.63 -5.73
C GLU A 37 -8.12 5.38 -4.58
N TYR A 38 -8.16 4.21 -3.95
CA TYR A 38 -7.23 3.85 -2.89
C TYR A 38 -5.89 3.46 -3.49
N ILE A 39 -4.85 4.25 -3.18
CA ILE A 39 -3.49 4.07 -3.73
C ILE A 39 -2.64 3.16 -2.85
N ASN A 40 -1.63 2.54 -3.47
CA ASN A 40 -0.54 1.90 -2.76
C ASN A 40 0.54 2.93 -2.39
N SER A 41 1.00 2.92 -1.12
CA SER A 41 1.99 3.87 -0.61
C SER A 41 3.44 3.49 -0.91
N GLY A 42 3.69 2.30 -1.46
CA GLY A 42 5.05 1.83 -1.73
C GLY A 42 5.74 2.53 -2.89
N VAL A 43 4.98 3.12 -3.83
CA VAL A 43 5.51 3.86 -4.98
C VAL A 43 4.81 5.21 -5.10
N LEU A 44 5.53 6.28 -4.74
CA LEU A 44 5.00 7.65 -4.68
C LEU A 44 5.89 8.65 -5.39
N VAL A 45 5.30 9.54 -6.18
CA VAL A 45 5.96 10.77 -6.67
C VAL A 45 5.40 11.94 -5.88
N MET A 46 6.10 12.35 -4.82
CA MET A 46 5.60 13.31 -3.84
C MET A 46 5.80 14.77 -4.26
N ASN A 47 4.81 15.62 -4.00
CA ASN A 47 4.91 17.07 -4.14
C ASN A 47 5.20 17.69 -2.77
N PHE A 48 6.48 17.74 -2.38
CA PHE A 48 6.87 18.30 -1.08
C PHE A 48 6.52 19.78 -0.91
N LYS A 49 6.37 20.55 -2.01
CA LYS A 49 5.87 21.92 -1.91
C LYS A 49 4.44 21.92 -1.39
N PHE A 50 3.57 21.12 -1.99
CA PHE A 50 2.17 20.95 -1.55
C PHE A 50 2.10 20.55 -0.07
N PHE A 51 2.89 19.57 0.34
CA PHE A 51 2.90 19.10 1.74
C PHE A 51 3.30 20.21 2.72
N ARG A 52 4.29 21.01 2.39
CA ARG A 52 4.71 22.17 3.23
C ARG A 52 3.65 23.26 3.28
N GLU A 53 3.07 23.62 2.14
CA GLU A 53 2.05 24.68 2.04
C GLU A 53 0.74 24.33 2.77
N HIS A 54 0.45 23.04 2.91
CA HIS A 54 -0.74 22.54 3.61
C HIS A 54 -0.46 22.00 5.01
N ASP A 55 0.78 22.20 5.50
CA ASP A 55 1.22 21.76 6.84
C ASP A 55 0.87 20.28 7.14
N PHE A 56 1.11 19.42 6.13
CA PHE A 56 0.70 18.03 6.16
C PHE A 56 1.21 17.29 7.39
N ALA A 57 2.50 17.44 7.72
CA ALA A 57 3.12 16.71 8.82
C ALA A 57 2.47 17.04 10.17
N HIS A 58 2.23 18.31 10.44
CA HIS A 58 1.56 18.75 11.67
C HIS A 58 0.12 18.23 11.71
N ARG A 59 -0.62 18.35 10.63
CA ARG A 59 -2.01 17.86 10.57
C ARG A 59 -2.11 16.34 10.69
N PHE A 60 -1.15 15.61 10.12
CA PHE A 60 -1.05 14.16 10.33
C PHE A 60 -0.86 13.83 11.81
N LEU A 61 0.10 14.52 12.47
CA LEU A 61 0.37 14.29 13.89
C LEU A 61 -0.81 14.68 14.78
N GLU A 62 -1.51 15.79 14.47
CA GLU A 62 -2.74 16.18 15.20
C GLU A 62 -3.82 15.10 15.12
N LEU A 63 -4.06 14.54 13.91
CA LEU A 63 -5.04 13.48 13.72
C LEU A 63 -4.63 12.20 14.46
N LEU A 64 -3.35 11.84 14.36
CA LEU A 64 -2.81 10.67 15.04
C LEU A 64 -2.92 10.80 16.57
N ASP A 65 -2.46 11.91 17.12
CA ASP A 65 -2.43 12.15 18.58
C ASP A 65 -3.84 12.26 19.17
N LYS A 66 -4.75 12.91 18.45
CA LYS A 66 -6.10 13.14 18.95
C LYS A 66 -7.01 11.92 18.83
N TRP A 67 -6.90 11.15 17.73
CA TRP A 67 -7.89 10.14 17.40
C TRP A 67 -7.35 8.71 17.44
N HIS A 68 -6.01 8.54 17.39
CA HIS A 68 -5.35 7.22 17.45
C HIS A 68 -6.03 6.20 16.52
N PHE A 69 -6.24 6.57 15.24
CA PHE A 69 -6.90 5.67 14.30
C PHE A 69 -6.21 4.31 14.29
N ASP A 70 -6.96 3.27 14.62
CA ASP A 70 -6.52 1.92 14.34
C ASP A 70 -6.68 1.65 12.84
N SER A 71 -5.66 1.12 12.21
CA SER A 71 -5.49 1.11 10.76
C SER A 71 -4.90 -0.21 10.30
N PHE A 72 -5.38 -0.69 9.16
CA PHE A 72 -4.85 -1.88 8.49
C PHE A 72 -3.47 -1.61 7.87
N ALA A 73 -3.29 -0.45 7.24
CA ALA A 73 -2.07 -0.01 6.61
C ALA A 73 -1.80 1.47 6.99
N PRO A 74 -1.15 1.73 8.15
CA PRO A 74 -1.16 3.04 8.81
C PRO A 74 -0.78 4.22 7.91
N ASP A 75 0.37 4.20 7.26
CA ASP A 75 0.83 5.27 6.36
C ASP A 75 -0.05 5.40 5.13
N GLN A 76 -0.44 4.27 4.53
CA GLN A 76 -1.26 4.21 3.33
C GLN A 76 -2.68 4.74 3.60
N ASP A 77 -3.31 4.34 4.70
CA ASP A 77 -4.65 4.78 5.07
C ASP A 77 -4.71 6.29 5.32
N TYR A 78 -3.74 6.84 6.05
CA TYR A 78 -3.65 8.28 6.29
C TYR A 78 -3.44 9.07 4.99
N LEU A 79 -2.53 8.63 4.11
CA LEU A 79 -2.30 9.28 2.81
C LEU A 79 -3.57 9.26 1.96
N ASN A 80 -4.26 8.13 1.90
CA ASN A 80 -5.51 7.99 1.16
C ASN A 80 -6.62 8.87 1.73
N ALA A 81 -6.84 8.85 3.05
CA ALA A 81 -7.89 9.63 3.69
C ALA A 81 -7.62 11.13 3.61
N MET A 82 -6.40 11.56 3.95
CA MET A 82 -6.04 12.98 4.00
C MET A 82 -5.90 13.63 2.63
N CYS A 83 -5.39 12.89 1.63
CA CYS A 83 -5.12 13.42 0.30
C CYS A 83 -6.18 13.04 -0.74
N SER A 84 -7.30 12.44 -0.34
CA SER A 84 -8.41 12.11 -1.26
C SER A 84 -8.83 13.33 -2.10
N GLY A 85 -8.89 13.16 -3.43
CA GLY A 85 -9.14 14.24 -4.39
C GLY A 85 -7.89 15.08 -4.76
N ARG A 86 -6.75 14.86 -4.10
CA ARG A 86 -5.47 15.53 -4.35
C ARG A 86 -4.41 14.60 -4.93
N ILE A 87 -4.80 13.45 -5.44
CA ILE A 87 -3.92 12.41 -6.00
C ILE A 87 -3.96 12.46 -7.53
N VAL A 88 -2.83 12.22 -8.17
CA VAL A 88 -2.73 11.92 -9.60
C VAL A 88 -2.56 10.42 -9.74
N TYR A 89 -3.46 9.75 -10.45
CA TYR A 89 -3.36 8.32 -10.67
C TYR A 89 -2.43 8.04 -11.84
N LEU A 90 -1.41 7.24 -11.58
CA LEU A 90 -0.46 6.75 -12.57
C LEU A 90 -1.00 5.51 -13.28
N ASP A 91 -0.48 5.24 -14.48
CA ASP A 91 -0.71 3.96 -15.14
C ASP A 91 -0.15 2.80 -14.30
N LYS A 92 -0.90 1.70 -14.25
CA LYS A 92 -0.56 0.50 -13.45
C LYS A 92 0.82 -0.08 -13.72
N SER A 93 1.44 0.25 -14.85
CA SER A 93 2.81 -0.19 -15.17
C SER A 93 3.88 0.41 -14.23
N TRP A 94 3.56 1.48 -13.51
CA TRP A 94 4.45 2.14 -12.56
C TRP A 94 4.40 1.59 -11.13
N ASP A 95 3.54 0.60 -10.89
CA ASP A 95 3.47 -0.11 -9.60
C ASP A 95 2.88 -1.50 -9.83
N VAL A 96 3.60 -2.32 -10.60
CA VAL A 96 3.15 -3.69 -10.91
C VAL A 96 3.40 -4.58 -9.70
N MET A 97 2.32 -4.96 -9.04
CA MET A 97 2.34 -5.86 -7.88
C MET A 97 2.15 -7.30 -8.36
N PRO A 98 3.14 -8.18 -8.17
CA PRO A 98 3.05 -9.58 -8.59
C PRO A 98 1.84 -10.29 -7.99
N GLN A 99 1.14 -11.04 -8.81
CA GLN A 99 0.00 -11.86 -8.43
C GLN A 99 0.38 -13.34 -8.52
N LYS A 100 -0.24 -14.20 -7.69
CA LYS A 100 -0.01 -15.66 -7.78
C LYS A 100 -0.54 -16.27 -9.08
N SER A 101 -1.56 -15.63 -9.66
CA SER A 101 -2.20 -16.05 -10.91
C SER A 101 -2.63 -14.81 -11.68
N GLY A 102 -2.84 -14.98 -12.98
CA GLY A 102 -3.25 -13.89 -13.85
C GLY A 102 -2.20 -13.55 -14.91
N GLU A 103 -2.60 -12.69 -15.82
CA GLU A 103 -1.77 -12.28 -16.95
C GLU A 103 -0.68 -11.31 -16.51
N LYS A 104 0.56 -11.57 -16.91
CA LYS A 104 1.68 -10.66 -16.72
C LYS A 104 1.55 -9.46 -17.66
N LEU A 105 1.78 -8.25 -17.14
CA LEU A 105 1.97 -7.08 -17.97
C LEU A 105 3.30 -7.22 -18.75
N ALA A 106 3.24 -7.09 -20.07
CA ALA A 106 4.41 -7.33 -20.93
C ALA A 106 5.54 -6.34 -20.73
N SER A 107 5.24 -5.10 -20.32
CA SER A 107 6.24 -4.04 -20.15
C SER A 107 5.99 -3.28 -18.84
N PRO A 108 6.39 -3.82 -17.69
CA PRO A 108 6.33 -3.11 -16.42
C PRO A 108 7.39 -1.99 -16.39
N ASN A 109 7.02 -0.79 -15.92
CA ASN A 109 7.99 0.28 -15.66
C ASN A 109 8.62 0.13 -14.28
N LEU A 110 7.85 -0.36 -13.29
CA LEU A 110 8.32 -0.65 -11.95
C LEU A 110 7.58 -1.87 -11.41
N ILE A 111 8.32 -2.81 -10.83
CA ILE A 111 7.78 -4.01 -10.17
C ILE A 111 7.94 -3.83 -8.67
N HIS A 112 6.83 -3.90 -7.94
CA HIS A 112 6.79 -3.74 -6.50
C HIS A 112 6.37 -5.06 -5.83
N TYR A 113 7.34 -5.77 -5.26
CA TYR A 113 7.07 -6.98 -4.48
C TYR A 113 6.54 -6.59 -3.10
N ASN A 114 5.26 -6.21 -3.03
CA ASN A 114 4.59 -5.83 -1.78
C ASN A 114 4.19 -7.04 -0.94
N LEU A 115 3.87 -6.82 0.33
CA LEU A 115 3.40 -7.83 1.29
C LEU A 115 4.27 -9.11 1.33
N PHE A 116 3.68 -10.24 0.99
CA PHE A 116 4.28 -11.59 1.01
C PHE A 116 4.72 -12.02 -0.40
N ASP A 117 5.12 -13.29 -0.55
CA ASP A 117 5.53 -13.86 -1.84
C ASP A 117 6.68 -13.07 -2.52
N LYS A 118 7.76 -12.86 -1.78
CA LYS A 118 8.95 -12.17 -2.29
C LYS A 118 9.88 -13.14 -3.05
N PRO A 119 10.53 -12.76 -4.16
CA PRO A 119 11.47 -13.62 -4.89
C PRO A 119 12.61 -14.16 -4.05
N TRP A 120 13.04 -13.40 -3.06
CA TRP A 120 14.08 -13.79 -2.10
C TRP A 120 13.58 -14.62 -0.91
N CYS A 121 12.29 -14.96 -0.89
CA CYS A 121 11.70 -15.88 0.07
C CYS A 121 11.23 -17.16 -0.60
N VAL A 122 10.50 -17.05 -1.72
CA VAL A 122 9.87 -18.17 -2.41
C VAL A 122 10.20 -18.16 -3.89
N SER A 123 9.97 -19.28 -4.58
CA SER A 123 10.17 -19.40 -6.03
C SER A 123 8.84 -19.33 -6.76
N GLY A 124 8.87 -19.01 -8.06
CA GLY A 124 7.68 -18.93 -8.91
C GLY A 124 6.90 -17.63 -8.76
N VAL A 125 7.49 -16.61 -8.16
CA VAL A 125 6.89 -15.27 -8.07
C VAL A 125 6.92 -14.61 -9.44
N GLN A 126 5.80 -14.01 -9.86
CA GLN A 126 5.78 -13.29 -11.14
C GLN A 126 6.87 -12.22 -11.18
N TYR A 127 7.54 -12.10 -12.32
CA TYR A 127 8.63 -11.16 -12.57
C TYR A 127 9.88 -11.39 -11.71
N GLU A 128 10.04 -12.55 -11.04
CA GLU A 128 11.23 -12.83 -10.23
C GLU A 128 12.54 -12.76 -11.02
N GLU A 129 12.47 -12.99 -12.33
CA GLU A 129 13.60 -12.86 -13.25
C GLU A 129 14.24 -11.48 -13.21
N TYR A 130 13.46 -10.41 -13.11
CA TYR A 130 13.99 -9.03 -12.98
C TYR A 130 14.72 -8.82 -11.64
N PHE A 131 14.17 -9.37 -10.55
CA PHE A 131 14.83 -9.27 -9.25
C PHE A 131 16.19 -9.99 -9.27
N TRP A 132 16.24 -11.22 -9.80
CA TRP A 132 17.46 -12.03 -9.81
C TRP A 132 18.54 -11.43 -10.71
N ASP A 133 18.19 -10.83 -11.84
CA ASP A 133 19.12 -10.12 -12.73
C ASP A 133 19.86 -8.97 -12.01
N TYR A 134 19.19 -8.26 -11.10
CA TYR A 134 19.82 -7.25 -10.25
C TYR A 134 20.56 -7.85 -9.07
N ALA A 135 19.99 -8.85 -8.43
CA ALA A 135 20.58 -9.49 -7.25
C ALA A 135 21.93 -10.11 -7.55
N GLU A 136 22.10 -10.81 -8.70
CA GLU A 136 23.34 -11.42 -9.15
C GLU A 136 24.50 -10.43 -9.28
N ARG A 137 24.21 -9.18 -9.57
CA ARG A 137 25.20 -8.09 -9.68
C ARG A 137 25.47 -7.38 -8.35
N SER A 138 24.72 -7.74 -7.31
CA SER A 138 24.84 -7.16 -5.98
C SER A 138 25.94 -7.83 -5.16
N ALA A 139 26.62 -7.06 -4.30
CA ALA A 139 27.53 -7.59 -3.29
C ALA A 139 26.84 -8.52 -2.28
N TYR A 140 25.52 -8.46 -2.18
CA TYR A 140 24.68 -9.22 -1.23
C TYR A 140 24.08 -10.50 -1.84
N TYR A 141 24.48 -10.90 -3.05
CA TYR A 141 23.88 -12.04 -3.74
C TYR A 141 23.86 -13.32 -2.90
N ASN A 142 25.01 -13.67 -2.30
CA ASN A 142 25.11 -14.85 -1.46
C ASN A 142 24.25 -14.78 -0.20
N ASP A 143 24.13 -13.60 0.40
CA ASP A 143 23.27 -13.40 1.57
C ASP A 143 21.79 -13.56 1.22
N ILE A 144 21.39 -13.04 0.06
CA ILE A 144 20.03 -13.20 -0.49
C ILE A 144 19.72 -14.68 -0.75
N LEU A 145 20.65 -15.42 -1.36
CA LEU A 145 20.48 -16.86 -1.58
C LEU A 145 20.39 -17.64 -0.26
N ASN A 146 21.23 -17.31 0.72
CA ASN A 146 21.19 -17.95 2.04
C ASN A 146 19.87 -17.63 2.77
N HIS A 147 19.39 -16.40 2.66
CA HIS A 147 18.08 -16.03 3.17
C HIS A 147 16.98 -16.89 2.54
N LYS A 148 16.95 -17.00 1.20
CA LYS A 148 15.98 -17.83 0.48
C LYS A 148 16.01 -19.30 0.94
N LYS A 149 17.21 -19.88 1.09
CA LYS A 149 17.38 -21.27 1.59
C LYS A 149 16.86 -21.45 3.02
N SER A 150 16.94 -20.40 3.84
CA SER A 150 16.44 -20.41 5.22
C SER A 150 14.94 -20.15 5.35
N TYR A 151 14.26 -19.86 4.23
CA TYR A 151 12.83 -19.58 4.22
C TYR A 151 12.03 -20.89 4.12
N THR A 152 11.67 -21.43 5.26
CA THR A 152 11.03 -22.76 5.40
C THR A 152 9.54 -22.69 5.16
N GLU A 153 8.90 -23.86 5.00
CA GLU A 153 7.43 -23.97 4.92
C GLU A 153 6.72 -23.37 6.15
N ASP A 154 7.32 -23.47 7.33
CA ASP A 154 6.77 -22.85 8.54
C ASP A 154 6.70 -21.32 8.44
N LYS A 155 7.71 -20.70 7.82
CA LYS A 155 7.70 -19.25 7.57
C LYS A 155 6.67 -18.85 6.51
N ILE A 156 6.53 -19.65 5.45
CA ILE A 156 5.51 -19.44 4.41
C ILE A 156 4.11 -19.56 5.02
N GLU A 157 3.90 -20.54 5.89
CA GLU A 157 2.62 -20.69 6.59
C GLU A 157 2.36 -19.55 7.58
N ALA A 158 3.38 -19.06 8.28
CA ALA A 158 3.27 -17.88 9.13
C ALA A 158 2.88 -16.61 8.33
N ASP A 159 3.41 -16.44 7.11
CA ASP A 159 2.99 -15.36 6.21
C ASP A 159 1.52 -15.47 5.81
N ARG A 160 1.04 -16.68 5.49
CA ARG A 160 -0.38 -16.92 5.17
C ARG A 160 -1.29 -16.60 6.35
N GLN A 161 -0.90 -17.01 7.55
CA GLN A 161 -1.62 -16.68 8.79
C GLN A 161 -1.57 -15.18 9.08
N GLY A 162 -0.44 -14.52 8.83
CA GLY A 162 -0.28 -13.07 8.91
C GLY A 162 -1.27 -12.34 8.02
N LEU A 163 -1.40 -12.76 6.74
CA LEU A 163 -2.38 -12.18 5.82
C LEU A 163 -3.82 -12.39 6.30
N ALA A 164 -4.16 -13.59 6.75
CA ALA A 164 -5.49 -13.90 7.30
C ALA A 164 -5.82 -13.02 8.52
N THR A 165 -4.85 -12.83 9.41
CA THR A 165 -4.97 -11.95 10.58
C THR A 165 -5.19 -10.49 10.18
N LEU A 166 -4.48 -10.00 9.15
CA LEU A 166 -4.68 -8.64 8.64
C LEU A 166 -6.08 -8.45 8.05
N ILE A 167 -6.60 -9.44 7.31
CA ILE A 167 -7.96 -9.39 6.75
C ILE A 167 -9.01 -9.40 7.87
N ASP A 168 -8.87 -10.25 8.89
CA ASP A 168 -9.77 -10.29 10.07
C ASP A 168 -9.74 -8.96 10.83
N ARG A 169 -8.56 -8.34 10.98
CA ARG A 169 -8.43 -7.01 11.58
C ARG A 169 -9.17 -5.96 10.77
N ALA A 170 -9.03 -5.94 9.45
CA ALA A 170 -9.72 -4.99 8.57
C ALA A 170 -11.25 -5.10 8.71
N ASP A 171 -11.79 -6.32 8.80
CA ASP A 171 -13.22 -6.57 9.02
C ASP A 171 -13.72 -5.96 10.34
N LYS A 172 -12.95 -6.13 11.40
CA LYS A 172 -13.26 -5.55 12.73
C LYS A 172 -13.24 -4.02 12.72
N LEU A 173 -12.27 -3.45 12.02
CA LEU A 173 -12.07 -1.99 11.95
C LEU A 173 -13.22 -1.25 11.26
N VAL A 174 -13.95 -1.88 10.35
CA VAL A 174 -15.15 -1.28 9.74
C VAL A 174 -16.19 -0.88 10.82
N ASN A 175 -16.28 -1.69 11.88
CA ASN A 175 -17.24 -1.47 12.96
C ASN A 175 -16.70 -0.63 14.11
N ALA A 176 -15.41 -0.23 14.10
CA ALA A 176 -14.82 0.61 15.13
C ALA A 176 -15.55 1.95 15.26
N ASP A 177 -15.62 2.51 16.47
CA ASP A 177 -16.28 3.79 16.75
C ASP A 177 -15.54 4.98 16.11
N ILE A 178 -14.23 4.87 15.99
CA ILE A 178 -13.34 5.89 15.42
C ILE A 178 -12.76 5.35 14.12
N THR A 179 -13.25 5.89 12.98
CA THR A 179 -12.71 5.64 11.64
C THR A 179 -12.61 6.96 10.88
N PHE A 180 -11.77 7.05 9.86
CA PHE A 180 -11.66 8.26 9.04
C PHE A 180 -13.00 8.68 8.46
N LYS A 181 -13.78 7.72 7.92
CA LYS A 181 -15.12 8.00 7.37
C LYS A 181 -16.06 8.53 8.42
N LYS A 182 -16.24 7.82 9.54
CA LYS A 182 -17.18 8.22 10.61
C LYS A 182 -16.85 9.60 11.19
N LEU A 183 -15.58 9.92 11.36
CA LEU A 183 -15.19 11.25 11.83
C LEU A 183 -15.42 12.33 10.79
N SER A 184 -15.14 12.05 9.52
CA SER A 184 -15.44 12.97 8.42
C SER A 184 -16.94 13.27 8.34
N GLU A 185 -17.79 12.26 8.48
CA GLU A 185 -19.27 12.40 8.52
C GLU A 185 -19.75 13.23 9.73
N LYS A 186 -19.01 13.19 10.85
CA LYS A 186 -19.25 14.04 12.05
C LYS A 186 -18.67 15.45 11.92
N GLY A 187 -18.11 15.81 10.76
CA GLY A 187 -17.57 17.15 10.49
C GLY A 187 -16.11 17.35 10.90
N VAL A 188 -15.41 16.30 11.31
CA VAL A 188 -13.97 16.39 11.56
C VAL A 188 -13.25 16.57 10.21
N LYS A 189 -12.41 17.59 10.12
CA LYS A 189 -11.63 17.88 8.91
C LYS A 189 -10.48 16.88 8.77
N ILE A 190 -10.69 15.82 8.02
CA ILE A 190 -9.66 14.82 7.69
C ILE A 190 -8.81 15.30 6.49
N LYS A 191 -9.45 15.76 5.40
CA LYS A 191 -8.77 16.14 4.15
C LYS A 191 -7.99 17.45 4.26
N ILE A 192 -6.88 17.53 3.51
CA ILE A 192 -6.04 18.72 3.35
C ILE A 192 -6.35 19.51 2.09
#